data_3d5638c2717697a33341718a68821bdc
#
_entry.id   3d5638c2717697a33341718a68821bdc
#
_cell.length_a   1.000
_cell.length_b   1.000
_cell.length_c   1.000
_cell.angle_alpha   90.00
_cell.angle_beta   90.00
_cell.angle_gamma   90.00
#
_symmetry.space_group_name_H-M   'P 1'
#
loop_
_entity.id
_entity.type
_entity.pdbx_description
1 polymer ?
#
loop_
_entity_poly.entity_id
_entity_poly.type
_entity_poly.pdbx_seq_one_letter_code
_entity_poly.pdbx_strand_id
1 'polypeptide(L)'
;DKPKVLSEAYGVLKKGGRIAIADVVNLKPVSADIKSKTDLWCGCIAGTLELQEYRNMLEKAGFQQIEIIPAHVYTKEVLGQLFGNSPDYKASGVDMDEVDGAFAGAYIKAVK
;
A
#
# COMPACT_ATOMS: atom_id res chain seq x y z
N ASP A 1 6.21 4.12 11.11
CA ASP A 1 4.88 4.37 11.68
C ASP A 1 4.13 5.37 10.81
N LYS A 2 3.22 4.87 10.00
CA LYS A 2 2.44 5.70 9.07
C LYS A 2 1.57 6.76 9.78
N PRO A 3 0.83 6.43 10.85
CA PRO A 3 0.04 7.44 11.55
C PRO A 3 0.89 8.60 12.07
N LYS A 4 2.05 8.33 12.60
CA LYS A 4 2.96 9.36 13.12
C LYS A 4 3.50 10.24 11.98
N VAL A 5 3.92 9.63 10.88
CA VAL A 5 4.42 10.37 9.71
C VAL A 5 3.34 11.30 9.17
N LEU A 6 2.11 10.83 9.05
CA LEU A 6 1.00 11.64 8.54
C LEU A 6 0.64 12.78 9.52
N SER A 7 0.68 12.51 10.80
CA SER A 7 0.44 13.53 11.83
C SER A 7 1.50 14.63 11.78
N GLU A 8 2.75 14.26 11.63
CA GLU A 8 3.86 15.21 11.49
C GLU A 8 3.75 16.02 10.20
N ALA A 9 3.40 15.36 9.09
CA ALA A 9 3.19 16.03 7.82
C ALA A 9 2.07 17.07 7.92
N TYR A 10 0.97 16.71 8.58
CA TYR A 10 -0.14 17.63 8.83
C TYR A 10 0.34 18.85 9.62
N GLY A 11 1.14 18.61 10.66
CA GLY A 11 1.62 19.68 11.54
C GLY A 11 2.49 20.71 10.84
N VAL A 12 3.29 20.31 9.83
CA VAL A 12 4.20 21.22 9.12
C VAL A 12 3.57 21.90 7.92
N LEU A 13 2.40 21.45 7.46
CA LEU A 13 1.71 22.07 6.35
C LEU A 13 0.98 23.33 6.78
N LYS A 14 0.92 24.30 5.88
CA LYS A 14 0.06 25.46 6.04
C LYS A 14 -1.39 25.07 5.78
N LYS A 15 -2.34 25.80 6.36
CA LYS A 15 -3.76 25.63 6.07
C LYS A 15 -3.99 25.72 4.56
N GLY A 16 -4.71 24.75 4.01
CA GLY A 16 -4.90 24.60 2.56
C GLY A 16 -3.75 23.93 1.84
N GLY A 17 -2.67 23.58 2.55
CA GLY A 17 -1.55 22.84 2.00
C GLY A 17 -1.95 21.43 1.59
N ARG A 18 -1.23 20.86 0.64
CA ARG A 18 -1.54 19.55 0.06
C ARG A 18 -0.39 18.60 0.26
N ILE A 19 -0.73 17.30 0.44
CA ILE A 19 0.27 16.25 0.35
C ILE A 19 -0.02 15.37 -0.85
N ALA A 20 1.03 14.78 -1.41
CA ALA A 20 0.94 13.76 -2.45
C ALA A 20 1.94 12.67 -2.10
N ILE A 21 1.46 11.45 -1.96
CA ILE A 21 2.26 10.30 -1.55
C ILE A 21 2.07 9.18 -2.55
N ALA A 22 3.15 8.48 -2.90
CA ALA A 22 3.07 7.22 -3.62
C ALA A 22 3.32 6.09 -2.61
N ASP A 23 2.40 5.15 -2.52
CA ASP A 23 2.51 4.03 -1.58
C ASP A 23 1.80 2.80 -2.14
N VAL A 24 2.13 1.64 -1.61
CA VAL A 24 1.46 0.39 -1.97
C VAL A 24 0.29 0.18 -1.01
N VAL A 25 -0.86 -0.18 -1.56
CA VAL A 25 -2.08 -0.41 -0.79
C VAL A 25 -2.67 -1.78 -1.12
N ASN A 26 -3.50 -2.31 -0.21
CA ASN A 26 -4.29 -3.50 -0.47
C ASN A 26 -5.59 -3.10 -1.18
N LEU A 27 -5.92 -3.81 -2.25
CA LEU A 27 -7.21 -3.67 -2.93
C LEU A 27 -8.25 -4.66 -2.39
N LYS A 28 -7.81 -5.72 -1.73
CA LYS A 28 -8.67 -6.71 -1.08
C LYS A 28 -8.01 -7.22 0.19
N PRO A 29 -8.77 -7.80 1.14
CA PRO A 29 -8.18 -8.35 2.36
C PRO A 29 -7.18 -9.47 2.05
N VAL A 30 -6.04 -9.43 2.73
CA VAL A 30 -4.99 -10.46 2.64
C VAL A 30 -4.56 -10.80 4.05
N SER A 31 -4.43 -12.10 4.35
CA SER A 31 -4.01 -12.53 5.69
C SER A 31 -2.60 -12.05 6.01
N ALA A 32 -2.31 -11.89 7.31
CA ALA A 32 -0.98 -11.50 7.77
C ALA A 32 0.09 -12.52 7.36
N ASP A 33 -0.25 -13.81 7.35
CA ASP A 33 0.65 -14.88 6.93
C ASP A 33 1.05 -14.73 5.46
N ILE A 34 0.07 -14.49 4.58
CA ILE A 34 0.33 -14.29 3.15
C ILE A 34 1.13 -13.01 2.92
N LYS A 35 0.83 -11.93 3.64
CA LYS A 35 1.62 -10.70 3.57
C LYS A 35 3.07 -10.93 3.95
N SER A 36 3.32 -11.66 5.03
CA SER A 36 4.68 -11.96 5.49
C SER A 36 5.45 -12.79 4.48
N LYS A 37 4.83 -13.81 3.91
CA LYS A 37 5.45 -14.64 2.88
C LYS A 37 5.75 -13.85 1.61
N THR A 38 4.82 -13.01 1.20
CA THR A 38 4.98 -12.15 0.02
C THR A 38 6.09 -11.13 0.24
N ASP A 39 6.20 -10.58 1.43
CA ASP A 39 7.21 -9.58 1.77
C ASP A 39 8.64 -10.11 1.66
N LEU A 40 8.85 -11.42 1.76
CA LEU A 40 10.17 -12.02 1.60
C LEU A 40 10.77 -11.79 0.20
N TRP A 41 9.92 -11.65 -0.82
CA TRP A 41 10.38 -11.46 -2.19
C TRP A 41 9.88 -10.17 -2.84
N CYS A 42 8.89 -9.53 -2.26
CA CYS A 42 8.33 -8.27 -2.75
C CYS A 42 8.23 -7.31 -1.56
N GLY A 43 9.30 -6.60 -1.26
CA GLY A 43 9.38 -5.72 -0.10
C GLY A 43 8.21 -4.73 -0.01
N CYS A 44 7.96 -4.21 1.18
CA CYS A 44 6.92 -3.21 1.48
C CYS A 44 5.47 -3.73 1.50
N ILE A 45 5.27 -5.05 1.40
CA ILE A 45 3.93 -5.63 1.41
C ILE A 45 3.39 -5.85 2.82
N ALA A 46 4.25 -6.24 3.77
CA ALA A 46 3.81 -6.55 5.13
C ALA A 46 3.10 -5.39 5.83
N GLY A 47 3.53 -4.15 5.56
CA GLY A 47 2.97 -2.95 6.17
C GLY A 47 1.88 -2.26 5.36
N THR A 48 1.37 -2.90 4.29
CA THR A 48 0.34 -2.27 3.46
C THR A 48 -0.99 -2.19 4.19
N LEU A 49 -1.77 -1.16 3.88
CA LEU A 49 -3.09 -0.93 4.44
C LEU A 49 -4.13 -1.04 3.32
N GLU A 50 -5.34 -1.44 3.68
CA GLU A 50 -6.48 -1.37 2.78
C GLU A 50 -6.84 0.10 2.51
N LEU A 51 -7.50 0.37 1.39
CA LEU A 51 -7.87 1.73 0.99
C LEU A 51 -8.63 2.46 2.09
N GLN A 52 -9.61 1.78 2.71
CA GLN A 52 -10.44 2.39 3.74
C GLN A 52 -9.63 2.68 5.02
N GLU A 53 -8.71 1.79 5.39
CA GLU A 53 -7.83 2.02 6.54
C GLU A 53 -6.92 3.22 6.31
N TYR A 54 -6.39 3.36 5.11
CA TYR A 54 -5.53 4.48 4.74
C TYR A 54 -6.31 5.80 4.80
N ARG A 55 -7.52 5.81 4.26
CA ARG A 55 -8.42 6.97 4.31
C ARG A 55 -8.74 7.35 5.75
N ASN A 56 -9.09 6.38 6.60
CA ASN A 56 -9.38 6.62 8.00
C ASN A 56 -8.18 7.23 8.73
N MET A 57 -6.99 6.76 8.42
CA MET A 57 -5.76 7.27 9.02
C MET A 57 -5.49 8.73 8.64
N LEU A 58 -5.74 9.10 7.37
CA LEU A 58 -5.62 10.48 6.92
C LEU A 58 -6.66 11.38 7.57
N GLU A 59 -7.91 10.93 7.65
CA GLU A 59 -8.98 11.68 8.32
C GLU A 59 -8.66 11.91 9.79
N LYS A 60 -8.14 10.90 10.47
CA LYS A 60 -7.76 10.98 11.87
C LYS A 60 -6.63 11.97 12.10
N ALA A 61 -5.73 12.12 11.14
CA ALA A 61 -4.66 13.12 11.19
C ALA A 61 -5.16 14.54 10.95
N GLY A 62 -6.37 14.70 10.41
CA GLY A 62 -7.00 15.99 10.17
C GLY A 62 -7.15 16.36 8.69
N PHE A 63 -6.65 15.53 7.78
CA PHE A 63 -6.73 15.81 6.34
C PHE A 63 -8.16 15.71 5.82
N GLN A 64 -8.43 16.47 4.76
CA GLN A 64 -9.70 16.48 4.05
C GLN A 64 -9.46 16.39 2.54
N GLN A 65 -10.53 16.23 1.76
CA GLN A 65 -10.45 16.07 0.31
C GLN A 65 -9.47 14.94 -0.08
N ILE A 66 -9.64 13.79 0.57
CA ILE A 66 -8.74 12.66 0.42
C ILE A 66 -9.06 11.92 -0.88
N GLU A 67 -8.03 11.71 -1.71
CA GLU A 67 -8.11 10.88 -2.91
C GLU A 67 -7.06 9.79 -2.83
N ILE A 68 -7.46 8.55 -3.08
CA ILE A 68 -6.55 7.42 -3.19
C ILE A 68 -6.82 6.78 -4.55
N ILE A 69 -5.84 6.89 -5.45
CA ILE A 69 -5.98 6.49 -6.85
C ILE A 69 -5.04 5.31 -7.12
N PRO A 70 -5.54 4.06 -7.20
CA PRO A 70 -4.71 2.94 -7.61
C PRO A 70 -4.24 3.16 -9.05
N ALA A 71 -2.93 3.13 -9.26
CA ALA A 71 -2.33 3.41 -10.56
C ALA A 71 -1.69 2.18 -11.20
N HIS A 72 -1.06 1.32 -10.41
CA HIS A 72 -0.37 0.13 -10.88
C HIS A 72 -0.82 -1.09 -10.08
N VAL A 73 -1.73 -1.88 -10.63
CA VAL A 73 -2.22 -3.09 -9.98
C VAL A 73 -1.22 -4.23 -10.20
N TYR A 74 -0.82 -4.88 -9.12
CA TYR A 74 0.08 -6.03 -9.19
C TYR A 74 -0.72 -7.30 -9.42
N THR A 75 -0.87 -7.68 -10.68
CA THR A 75 -1.48 -8.96 -11.06
C THR A 75 -0.45 -10.08 -10.87
N LYS A 76 -0.91 -11.33 -10.85
CA LYS A 76 0.01 -12.48 -10.76
C LYS A 76 0.99 -12.51 -11.93
N GLU A 77 0.57 -12.08 -13.12
CA GLU A 77 1.43 -11.98 -14.30
C GLU A 77 2.54 -10.95 -14.08
N VAL A 78 2.20 -9.78 -13.58
CA VAL A 78 3.19 -8.72 -13.28
C VAL A 78 4.16 -9.18 -12.20
N LEU A 79 3.66 -9.80 -11.14
CA LEU A 79 4.50 -10.32 -10.07
C LEU A 79 5.45 -11.40 -10.59
N GLY A 80 4.99 -12.27 -11.47
CA GLY A 80 5.82 -13.28 -12.11
C GLY A 80 6.91 -12.67 -12.98
N GLN A 81 6.61 -11.61 -13.72
CA GLN A 81 7.59 -10.90 -14.54
C GLN A 81 8.67 -10.22 -13.71
N LEU A 82 8.29 -9.60 -12.60
CA LEU A 82 9.22 -8.86 -11.74
C LEU A 82 10.05 -9.76 -10.83
N PHE A 83 9.46 -10.82 -10.30
CA PHE A 83 10.06 -11.62 -9.22
C PHE A 83 10.21 -13.09 -9.55
N GLY A 84 9.74 -13.55 -10.70
CA GLY A 84 9.71 -14.97 -11.07
C GLY A 84 11.07 -15.68 -11.02
N ASN A 85 12.17 -14.95 -11.17
CA ASN A 85 13.52 -15.49 -11.09
C ASN A 85 14.08 -15.50 -9.66
N SER A 86 13.37 -14.89 -8.70
CA SER A 86 13.81 -14.86 -7.31
C SER A 86 13.66 -16.23 -6.66
N PRO A 87 14.68 -16.75 -5.96
CA PRO A 87 14.53 -17.98 -5.18
C PRO A 87 13.43 -17.88 -4.13
N ASP A 88 13.28 -16.74 -3.48
CA ASP A 88 12.25 -16.52 -2.47
C ASP A 88 10.85 -16.56 -3.06
N TYR A 89 10.66 -16.01 -4.25
CA TYR A 89 9.39 -16.11 -4.98
C TYR A 89 9.02 -17.57 -5.26
N LYS A 90 9.97 -18.33 -5.78
CA LYS A 90 9.75 -19.75 -6.12
C LYS A 90 9.48 -20.61 -4.88
N ALA A 91 10.10 -20.27 -3.77
CA ALA A 91 10.00 -21.03 -2.52
C ALA A 91 8.90 -20.52 -1.58
N SER A 92 8.18 -19.46 -1.96
CA SER A 92 7.24 -18.78 -1.06
C SER A 92 6.07 -19.65 -0.59
N GLY A 93 5.61 -20.58 -1.42
CA GLY A 93 4.43 -21.38 -1.12
C GLY A 93 3.13 -20.61 -1.12
N VAL A 94 3.15 -19.35 -1.55
CA VAL A 94 1.96 -18.50 -1.63
C VAL A 94 1.14 -18.88 -2.86
N ASP A 95 -0.17 -19.04 -2.68
CA ASP A 95 -1.08 -19.18 -3.81
C ASP A 95 -1.15 -17.84 -4.54
N MET A 96 -0.66 -17.81 -5.77
CA MET A 96 -0.59 -16.59 -6.56
C MET A 96 -1.97 -16.02 -6.88
N ASP A 97 -3.01 -16.84 -6.86
CA ASP A 97 -4.38 -16.35 -7.05
C ASP A 97 -4.85 -15.51 -5.86
N GLU A 98 -4.34 -15.76 -4.66
CA GLU A 98 -4.67 -14.97 -3.48
C GLU A 98 -4.05 -13.58 -3.51
N VAL A 99 -2.89 -13.43 -4.13
CA VAL A 99 -2.21 -12.13 -4.25
C VAL A 99 -2.47 -11.45 -5.59
N ASP A 100 -3.14 -12.12 -6.53
CA ASP A 100 -3.47 -11.56 -7.84
C ASP A 100 -4.41 -10.36 -7.69
N GLY A 101 -3.92 -9.17 -8.07
CA GLY A 101 -4.68 -7.94 -7.93
C GLY A 101 -4.95 -7.50 -6.49
N ALA A 102 -4.26 -8.10 -5.50
CA ALA A 102 -4.47 -7.76 -4.09
C ALA A 102 -3.75 -6.48 -3.68
N PHE A 103 -2.70 -6.11 -4.39
CA PHE A 103 -1.88 -4.93 -4.07
C PHE A 103 -1.79 -4.01 -5.28
N ALA A 104 -1.64 -2.72 -5.01
CA ALA A 104 -1.44 -1.73 -6.07
C ALA A 104 -0.57 -0.59 -5.55
N GLY A 105 0.27 -0.06 -6.44
CA GLY A 105 0.86 1.24 -6.24
C GLY A 105 -0.22 2.30 -6.43
N ALA A 106 -0.36 3.21 -5.48
CA ALA A 106 -1.40 4.22 -5.49
C ALA A 106 -0.83 5.61 -5.27
N TYR A 107 -1.50 6.60 -5.84
CA TYR A 107 -1.26 8.01 -5.53
C TYR A 107 -2.28 8.44 -4.48
N ILE A 108 -1.79 9.02 -3.40
CA ILE A 108 -2.60 9.45 -2.27
C ILE A 108 -2.46 10.96 -2.16
N LYS A 109 -3.56 11.66 -2.27
CA LYS A 109 -3.62 13.12 -2.21
C LYS A 109 -4.58 13.55 -1.11
N ALA A 110 -4.22 14.56 -0.38
CA ALA A 110 -5.07 15.12 0.67
C ALA A 110 -4.73 16.58 0.92
N VAL A 111 -5.65 17.30 1.55
CA VAL A 111 -5.54 18.74 1.82
C VAL A 111 -5.66 18.94 3.34
N LYS A 112 -4.81 19.84 3.85
CA LYS A 112 -4.92 20.29 5.25
C LYS A 112 -6.10 21.23 5.48
#